data_976494118bbae5162d648c8f07722a77
#
_entry.id   976494118bbae5162d648c8f07722a77
#
_cell.length_a   1.000
_cell.length_b   1.000
_cell.length_c   1.000
_cell.angle_alpha   90.00
_cell.angle_beta   90.00
_cell.angle_gamma   90.00
#
_symmetry.space_group_name_H-M   'P 1'
#
loop_
_entity.id
_entity.type
_entity.pdbx_description
1 polymer ?
#
loop_
_entity_poly.entity_id
_entity_poly.type
_entity_poly.pdbx_seq_one_letter_code
_entity_poly.pdbx_strand_id
1 'polypeptide(L)'
;MSVQVGPPGAMSYIMRATIRSKLSMAAYAVIILNLVDAMFTLVYIKMGMATEGNPLMGQALSHSPVGFMACKLALVSGGVLLLWRLRHRKSAMTGLFATTAAYTCLFAYHLSAVPHLIDVASR
;
A
#
# COMPACT_ATOMS: atom_id res chain seq x y z
N MET A 1 14.15 7.12 -47.23
CA MET A 1 13.45 6.47 -46.13
C MET A 1 12.64 7.53 -45.40
N SER A 2 11.34 7.55 -45.63
CA SER A 2 10.47 8.47 -44.88
C SER A 2 10.14 7.84 -43.55
N VAL A 3 10.64 8.41 -42.45
CA VAL A 3 10.21 8.06 -41.13
C VAL A 3 8.75 8.52 -41.00
N GLN A 4 7.83 7.59 -40.93
CA GLN A 4 6.43 7.90 -40.62
C GLN A 4 6.36 8.37 -39.18
N VAL A 5 6.42 9.67 -39.00
CA VAL A 5 6.09 10.28 -37.70
C VAL A 5 4.59 10.15 -37.56
N GLY A 6 4.14 9.41 -36.54
CA GLY A 6 2.72 9.25 -36.24
C GLY A 6 2.03 10.60 -36.06
N PRO A 7 0.67 10.64 -36.02
CA PRO A 7 -0.06 11.90 -35.92
C PRO A 7 0.36 12.72 -34.72
N PRO A 8 0.35 14.06 -34.83
CA PRO A 8 0.72 14.93 -33.73
C PRO A 8 -0.13 14.60 -32.50
N GLY A 9 0.52 14.27 -31.38
CA GLY A 9 -0.14 13.87 -30.14
C GLY A 9 -0.14 12.38 -29.84
N ALA A 10 0.20 11.49 -30.80
CA ALA A 10 0.25 10.04 -30.56
C ALA A 10 1.22 9.69 -29.40
N MET A 11 2.38 10.31 -29.36
CA MET A 11 3.38 10.11 -28.29
C MET A 11 2.83 10.55 -26.93
N SER A 12 2.14 11.69 -26.87
CA SER A 12 1.56 12.17 -25.62
C SER A 12 0.40 11.29 -25.15
N TYR A 13 -0.39 10.73 -26.07
CA TYR A 13 -1.45 9.79 -25.75
C TYR A 13 -0.89 8.48 -25.17
N ILE A 14 0.11 7.91 -25.84
CA ILE A 14 0.77 6.67 -25.37
C ILE A 14 1.39 6.89 -23.99
N MET A 15 2.07 8.02 -23.78
CA MET A 15 2.69 8.34 -22.51
C MET A 15 1.66 8.49 -21.39
N ARG A 16 0.54 9.15 -21.64
CA ARG A 16 -0.58 9.28 -20.69
C ARG A 16 -1.20 7.92 -20.35
N ALA A 17 -1.43 7.08 -21.35
CA ALA A 17 -1.96 5.73 -21.15
C ALA A 17 -1.01 4.88 -20.30
N THR A 18 0.29 4.94 -20.54
CA THR A 18 1.32 4.23 -19.76
C THR A 18 1.35 4.70 -18.31
N ILE A 19 1.34 6.00 -18.08
CA ILE A 19 1.32 6.57 -16.72
C ILE A 19 0.05 6.16 -15.98
N ARG A 20 -1.10 6.21 -16.64
CA ARG A 20 -2.37 5.79 -16.05
C ARG A 20 -2.36 4.31 -15.66
N SER A 21 -1.80 3.45 -16.49
CA SER A 21 -1.64 2.02 -16.19
C SER A 21 -0.76 1.79 -14.98
N LYS A 22 0.39 2.48 -14.89
CA LYS A 22 1.30 2.41 -13.73
C LYS A 22 0.66 2.92 -12.46
N LEU A 23 -0.11 4.00 -12.52
CA LEU A 23 -0.85 4.53 -11.37
C LEU A 23 -1.92 3.55 -10.87
N SER A 24 -2.62 2.88 -11.78
CA SER A 24 -3.60 1.85 -11.46
C SER A 24 -2.94 0.68 -10.73
N MET A 25 -1.82 0.18 -11.26
CA MET A 25 -1.04 -0.88 -10.62
C MET A 25 -0.54 -0.46 -9.23
N ALA A 26 -0.06 0.76 -9.07
CA ALA A 26 0.37 1.29 -7.78
C ALA A 26 -0.79 1.35 -6.77
N ALA A 27 -1.97 1.80 -7.18
CA ALA A 27 -3.15 1.85 -6.32
C ALA A 27 -3.56 0.44 -5.84
N TYR A 28 -3.64 -0.53 -6.72
CA TYR A 28 -3.93 -1.92 -6.34
C TYR A 28 -2.85 -2.52 -5.45
N ALA A 29 -1.57 -2.26 -5.77
CA ALA A 29 -0.45 -2.73 -4.96
C ALA A 29 -0.53 -2.21 -3.52
N VAL A 30 -0.84 -0.93 -3.33
CA VAL A 30 -0.99 -0.35 -1.98
C VAL A 30 -2.13 -1.01 -1.21
N ILE A 31 -3.27 -1.26 -1.85
CA ILE A 31 -4.41 -1.92 -1.19
C ILE A 31 -4.05 -3.34 -0.76
N ILE A 32 -3.42 -4.11 -1.65
CA ILE A 32 -2.99 -5.49 -1.35
C ILE A 32 -1.93 -5.50 -0.26
N LEU A 33 -0.91 -4.65 -0.36
CA LEU A 33 0.16 -4.54 0.64
C LEU A 33 -0.38 -4.09 2.00
N ASN A 34 -1.36 -3.20 2.03
CA ASN A 34 -2.03 -2.79 3.26
C ASN A 34 -2.80 -3.94 3.91
N LEU A 35 -3.46 -4.77 3.11
CA LEU A 35 -4.14 -5.96 3.62
C LEU A 35 -3.14 -6.96 4.24
N VAL A 36 -2.04 -7.22 3.53
CA VAL A 36 -0.97 -8.10 4.01
C VAL A 36 -0.32 -7.55 5.28
N ASP A 37 -0.04 -6.25 5.32
CA ASP A 37 0.49 -5.57 6.50
C ASP A 37 -0.45 -5.69 7.71
N ALA A 38 -1.75 -5.50 7.50
CA ALA A 38 -2.74 -5.65 8.56
C ALA A 38 -2.77 -7.08 9.11
N MET A 39 -2.67 -8.08 8.25
CA MET A 39 -2.61 -9.49 8.66
C MET A 39 -1.35 -9.79 9.46
N PHE A 40 -0.17 -9.36 9.00
CA PHE A 40 1.08 -9.52 9.75
C PHE A 40 1.03 -8.83 11.10
N THR A 41 0.53 -7.61 11.14
CA THR A 41 0.37 -6.85 12.39
C THR A 41 -0.46 -7.62 13.39
N LEU A 42 -1.61 -8.18 12.97
CA LEU A 42 -2.46 -8.96 13.87
C LEU A 42 -1.76 -10.23 14.37
N VAL A 43 -1.03 -10.92 13.52
CA VAL A 43 -0.28 -12.13 13.91
C VAL A 43 0.79 -11.77 14.93
N TYR A 44 1.60 -10.73 14.68
CA TYR A 44 2.64 -10.30 15.60
C TYR A 44 2.08 -9.87 16.97
N ILE A 45 0.96 -9.15 16.98
CA ILE A 45 0.35 -8.71 18.22
C ILE A 45 -0.24 -9.89 18.99
N LYS A 46 -0.93 -10.83 18.34
CA LYS A 46 -1.44 -12.05 18.96
C LYS A 46 -0.35 -12.93 19.57
N MET A 47 0.82 -12.91 18.96
CA MET A 47 2.00 -13.65 19.46
C MET A 47 2.77 -12.89 20.54
N GLY A 48 2.35 -11.67 20.89
CA GLY A 48 3.03 -10.84 21.89
C GLY A 48 4.37 -10.27 21.42
N MET A 49 4.65 -10.32 20.11
CA MET A 49 5.93 -9.89 19.52
C MET A 49 5.96 -8.40 19.17
N ALA A 50 4.80 -7.76 19.13
CA ALA A 50 4.70 -6.35 18.78
C ALA A 50 3.53 -5.71 19.50
N THR A 51 3.64 -4.39 19.68
CA THR A 51 2.55 -3.54 20.18
C THR A 51 2.28 -2.44 19.17
N GLU A 52 1.04 -1.95 19.14
CA GLU A 52 0.71 -0.82 18.28
C GLU A 52 1.31 0.47 18.84
N GLY A 53 2.10 1.18 18.03
CA GLY A 53 2.76 2.42 18.44
C GLY A 53 1.83 3.65 18.47
N ASN A 54 0.69 3.58 17.81
CA ASN A 54 -0.31 4.65 17.83
C ASN A 54 -1.32 4.40 18.95
N PRO A 55 -1.43 5.30 19.97
CA PRO A 55 -2.32 5.09 21.12
C PRO A 55 -3.79 4.92 20.74
N LEU A 56 -4.29 5.67 19.74
CA LEU A 56 -5.66 5.55 19.25
C LEU A 56 -5.91 4.20 18.60
N MET A 57 -4.98 3.76 17.77
CA MET A 57 -5.06 2.46 17.11
C MET A 57 -4.85 1.31 18.10
N GLY A 58 -4.02 1.53 19.12
CA GLY A 58 -3.84 0.59 20.22
C GLY A 58 -5.12 0.37 21.01
N GLN A 59 -5.89 1.42 21.30
CA GLN A 59 -7.21 1.30 21.92
C GLN A 59 -8.20 0.57 21.03
N ALA A 60 -8.24 0.88 19.73
CA ALA A 60 -9.10 0.18 18.78
C ALA A 60 -8.75 -1.31 18.73
N LEU A 61 -7.47 -1.65 18.73
CA LEU A 61 -6.98 -3.02 18.71
C LEU A 61 -7.36 -3.80 19.98
N SER A 62 -7.23 -3.18 21.16
CA SER A 62 -7.60 -3.81 22.43
C SER A 62 -9.10 -4.05 22.54
N HIS A 63 -9.90 -3.20 21.90
CA HIS A 63 -11.37 -3.32 21.91
C HIS A 63 -11.84 -4.40 20.93
N SER A 64 -11.32 -4.40 19.71
CA SER A 64 -11.67 -5.38 18.68
C SER A 64 -10.56 -5.48 17.62
N PRO A 65 -9.85 -6.60 17.53
CA PRO A 65 -8.87 -6.81 16.46
C PRO A 65 -9.47 -6.71 15.05
N VAL A 66 -10.70 -7.18 14.87
CA VAL A 66 -11.43 -7.06 13.60
C VAL A 66 -11.80 -5.62 13.31
N GLY A 67 -12.26 -4.87 14.31
CA GLY A 67 -12.53 -3.45 14.19
C GLY A 67 -11.28 -2.64 13.84
N PHE A 68 -10.14 -2.96 14.45
CA PHE A 68 -8.84 -2.38 14.13
C PHE A 68 -8.48 -2.60 12.66
N MET A 69 -8.58 -3.85 12.19
CA MET A 69 -8.30 -4.19 10.79
C MET A 69 -9.21 -3.42 9.82
N ALA A 70 -10.51 -3.42 10.09
CA ALA A 70 -11.49 -2.73 9.25
C ALA A 70 -11.21 -1.24 9.18
N CYS A 71 -10.88 -0.60 10.31
CA CYS A 71 -10.55 0.81 10.38
C CYS A 71 -9.27 1.14 9.58
N LYS A 72 -8.22 0.34 9.75
CA LYS A 72 -6.95 0.51 9.03
C LYS A 72 -7.16 0.35 7.52
N LEU A 73 -7.85 -0.69 7.10
CA LEU A 73 -8.16 -0.93 5.68
C LEU A 73 -9.01 0.20 5.08
N ALA A 74 -10.03 0.67 5.81
CA ALA A 74 -10.88 1.76 5.36
C ALA A 74 -10.10 3.07 5.18
N LEU A 75 -9.25 3.42 6.14
CA LEU A 75 -8.44 4.65 6.08
C LEU A 75 -7.45 4.63 4.92
N VAL A 76 -6.70 3.54 4.75
CA VAL A 76 -5.72 3.44 3.66
C VAL A 76 -6.40 3.34 2.31
N SER A 77 -7.44 2.52 2.19
CA SER A 77 -8.20 2.40 0.94
C SER A 77 -8.88 3.70 0.56
N GLY A 78 -9.46 4.42 1.52
CA GLY A 78 -10.03 5.74 1.31
C GLY A 78 -8.98 6.75 0.84
N GLY A 79 -7.80 6.75 1.44
CA GLY A 79 -6.67 7.58 1.03
C GLY A 79 -6.21 7.27 -0.40
N VAL A 80 -6.08 5.98 -0.74
CA VAL A 80 -5.71 5.54 -2.09
C VAL A 80 -6.76 5.95 -3.13
N LEU A 81 -8.04 5.76 -2.82
CA LEU A 81 -9.13 6.19 -3.70
C LEU A 81 -9.12 7.70 -3.92
N LEU A 82 -8.87 8.49 -2.87
CA LEU A 82 -8.73 9.93 -2.98
C LEU A 82 -7.56 10.32 -3.88
N LEU A 83 -6.39 9.72 -3.69
CA LEU A 83 -5.22 9.94 -4.54
C LEU A 83 -5.49 9.52 -5.98
N TRP A 84 -6.17 8.41 -6.18
CA TRP A 84 -6.59 7.97 -7.51
C TRP A 84 -7.55 8.94 -8.19
N ARG A 85 -8.50 9.46 -7.43
CA ARG A 85 -9.44 10.47 -7.94
C ARG A 85 -8.74 11.77 -8.35
N LEU A 86 -7.69 12.13 -7.61
CA LEU A 86 -6.87 13.31 -7.87
C LEU A 86 -5.64 13.04 -8.76
N ARG A 87 -5.58 11.88 -9.41
CA ARG A 87 -4.41 11.42 -10.19
C ARG A 87 -3.93 12.36 -11.29
N HIS A 88 -4.76 13.31 -11.69
CA HIS A 88 -4.39 14.34 -12.67
C HIS A 88 -3.46 15.41 -12.08
N ARG A 89 -3.34 15.48 -10.77
CA ARG A 89 -2.42 16.38 -10.06
C ARG A 89 -1.08 15.70 -9.82
N LYS A 90 0.02 16.41 -10.10
CA LYS A 90 1.38 15.89 -9.86
C LYS A 90 1.62 15.48 -8.41
N SER A 91 1.09 16.26 -7.46
CA SER A 91 1.20 15.95 -6.02
C SER A 91 0.51 14.64 -5.64
N ALA A 92 -0.65 14.34 -6.23
CA ALA A 92 -1.35 13.07 -5.99
C ALA A 92 -0.58 11.89 -6.58
N MET A 93 0.00 12.02 -7.77
CA MET A 93 0.87 11.01 -8.37
C MET A 93 2.08 10.72 -7.48
N THR A 94 2.77 11.77 -7.02
CA THR A 94 3.91 11.65 -6.11
C THR A 94 3.49 10.97 -4.81
N GLY A 95 2.36 11.35 -4.23
CA GLY A 95 1.81 10.73 -3.03
C GLY A 95 1.51 9.25 -3.20
N LEU A 96 0.93 8.85 -4.32
CA LEU A 96 0.62 7.46 -4.63
C LEU A 96 1.89 6.61 -4.77
N PHE A 97 2.88 7.10 -5.50
CA PHE A 97 4.16 6.40 -5.64
C PHE A 97 4.94 6.34 -4.32
N ALA A 98 4.95 7.42 -3.54
CA ALA A 98 5.58 7.44 -2.22
C ALA A 98 4.90 6.45 -1.25
N THR A 99 3.58 6.37 -1.26
CA THR A 99 2.82 5.40 -0.46
C THR A 99 3.13 3.97 -0.89
N THR A 100 3.19 3.70 -2.19
CA THR A 100 3.57 2.38 -2.73
C THR A 100 4.97 1.98 -2.27
N ALA A 101 5.94 2.89 -2.34
CA ALA A 101 7.30 2.65 -1.88
C ALA A 101 7.34 2.36 -0.37
N ALA A 102 6.61 3.14 0.43
CA ALA A 102 6.55 2.95 1.88
C ALA A 102 5.96 1.57 2.25
N TYR A 103 4.86 1.16 1.63
CA TYR A 103 4.26 -0.16 1.87
C TYR A 103 5.13 -1.30 1.35
N THR A 104 5.84 -1.12 0.26
CA THR A 104 6.81 -2.11 -0.24
C THR A 104 7.95 -2.30 0.76
N CYS A 105 8.50 -1.22 1.32
CA CYS A 105 9.51 -1.27 2.37
C CYS A 105 8.98 -1.96 3.63
N LEU A 106 7.76 -1.66 4.04
CA LEU A 106 7.11 -2.26 5.20
C LEU A 106 6.89 -3.76 4.99
N PHE A 107 6.48 -4.17 3.80
CA PHE A 107 6.34 -5.57 3.42
C PHE A 107 7.68 -6.32 3.47
N ALA A 108 8.75 -5.72 2.93
CA ALA A 108 10.10 -6.28 3.01
C ALA A 108 10.56 -6.44 4.47
N TYR A 109 10.25 -5.46 5.32
CA TYR A 109 10.52 -5.53 6.75
C TYR A 109 9.78 -6.70 7.41
N HIS A 110 8.49 -6.89 7.13
CA HIS A 110 7.71 -8.01 7.66
C HIS A 110 8.26 -9.35 7.18
N LEU A 111 8.65 -9.46 5.91
CA LEU A 111 9.28 -10.68 5.39
C LEU A 111 10.60 -11.00 6.08
N SER A 112 11.41 -10.01 6.42
CA SER A 112 12.68 -10.21 7.13
C SER A 112 12.48 -10.73 8.55
N ALA A 113 11.33 -10.50 9.15
CA ALA A 113 10.99 -10.95 10.49
C ALA A 113 10.32 -12.34 10.53
N VAL A 114 9.93 -12.91 9.39
CA VAL A 114 9.27 -14.23 9.31
C VAL A 114 10.11 -15.36 9.93
N PRO A 115 11.42 -15.47 9.71
CA PRO A 115 12.23 -16.52 10.35
C PRO A 115 12.15 -16.47 11.88
N HIS A 116 12.15 -15.27 12.45
CA HIS A 116 12.00 -15.09 13.89
C HIS A 116 10.62 -15.50 14.39
N LEU A 117 9.57 -15.20 13.62
CA LEU A 117 8.21 -15.62 13.90
C LEU A 117 8.08 -17.14 13.92
N ILE A 118 8.71 -17.83 12.97
CA ILE A 118 8.73 -19.31 12.90
C ILE A 118 9.45 -19.90 14.11
N ASP A 119 10.57 -19.34 14.50
CA ASP A 119 11.34 -19.79 15.67
C ASP A 119 10.51 -19.68 16.96
N VAL A 120 9.84 -18.55 17.17
CA VAL A 120 8.96 -18.36 18.34
C VAL A 120 7.76 -19.30 18.31
N ALA A 121 7.16 -19.54 17.16
CA ALA A 121 6.02 -20.45 17.02
C ALA A 121 6.36 -21.92 17.23
N SER A 122 7.64 -22.30 17.04
CA SER A 122 8.12 -23.67 17.19
C SER A 122 8.57 -24.04 18.62
N ARG A 123 8.61 -23.07 19.51
CA ARG A 123 8.97 -23.25 20.93
C ARG A 123 7.74 -23.54 21.78
#